data_6e2fa30273fb2675d044c7942f582bff
#
_entry.id   6e2fa30273fb2675d044c7942f582bff
#
_cell.length_a   1.000
_cell.length_b   1.000
_cell.length_c   1.000
_cell.angle_alpha   90.00
_cell.angle_beta   90.00
_cell.angle_gamma   90.00
#
_symmetry.space_group_name_H-M   'P 1'
#
loop_
_entity.id
_entity.type
_entity.pdbx_description
1 polymer ?
#
loop_
_entity_poly.entity_id
_entity_poly.type
_entity_poly.pdbx_seq_one_letter_code
_entity_poly.pdbx_strand_id
1 'polypeptide(L)'
;MSDAATPKKRLARRRRANAPGGRPHQHMVRVTALEEAQLRLRADAERVTIPRLLIERALADGGETPSERRDALLELFRVRRQLAGLATNVNQIAHAVNTDGRLPIGSAATLAQIEGVVEKIDAAIEGLAI
;
A
#
# COMPACT_ATOMS: atom_id res chain seq x y z
N MET A 1 -35.00 7.47 -23.92
CA MET A 1 -33.87 6.50 -23.81
C MET A 1 -33.18 6.77 -22.50
N SER A 2 -33.49 5.98 -21.49
CA SER A 2 -32.90 6.13 -20.14
C SER A 2 -31.60 5.40 -20.09
N ASP A 3 -30.53 6.17 -19.98
CA ASP A 3 -29.19 5.65 -19.73
C ASP A 3 -29.07 5.32 -18.23
N ALA A 4 -29.36 4.07 -17.89
CA ALA A 4 -29.23 3.58 -16.53
C ALA A 4 -27.74 3.39 -16.25
N ALA A 5 -27.13 4.40 -15.62
CA ALA A 5 -25.76 4.33 -15.12
C ALA A 5 -25.63 3.13 -14.17
N THR A 6 -24.91 2.11 -14.58
CA THR A 6 -24.57 0.95 -13.78
C THR A 6 -23.88 1.42 -12.49
N PRO A 7 -24.36 1.07 -11.29
CA PRO A 7 -23.73 1.52 -10.05
C PRO A 7 -22.32 0.94 -9.97
N LYS A 8 -21.32 1.81 -10.00
CA LYS A 8 -19.92 1.44 -9.74
C LYS A 8 -19.88 0.69 -8.41
N LYS A 9 -19.51 -0.59 -8.46
CA LYS A 9 -19.36 -1.48 -7.32
C LYS A 9 -18.40 -0.82 -6.32
N ARG A 10 -18.94 -0.20 -5.26
CA ARG A 10 -18.12 0.43 -4.20
C ARG A 10 -17.28 -0.68 -3.59
N LEU A 11 -15.97 -0.54 -3.67
CA LEU A 11 -15.04 -1.45 -3.01
C LEU A 11 -15.42 -1.54 -1.53
N ALA A 12 -15.68 -2.76 -1.04
CA ALA A 12 -16.10 -2.98 0.33
C ALA A 12 -15.05 -2.43 1.31
N ARG A 13 -15.50 -1.57 2.23
CA ARG A 13 -14.64 -1.05 3.29
C ARG A 13 -14.16 -2.19 4.18
N ARG A 14 -12.89 -2.19 4.51
CA ARG A 14 -12.29 -3.21 5.38
C ARG A 14 -12.80 -3.05 6.81
N ARG A 15 -13.35 -4.14 7.34
CA ARG A 15 -13.74 -4.25 8.75
C ARG A 15 -12.56 -4.78 9.57
N ARG A 16 -12.67 -4.66 10.90
CA ARG A 16 -11.72 -5.27 11.83
C ARG A 16 -11.74 -6.80 11.69
N ALA A 17 -10.57 -7.43 11.76
CA ALA A 17 -10.47 -8.89 11.76
C ALA A 17 -11.22 -9.50 12.97
N ASN A 18 -11.70 -10.73 12.83
CA ASN A 18 -12.33 -11.45 13.94
C ASN A 18 -11.31 -11.66 15.07
N ALA A 19 -11.78 -11.51 16.30
CA ALA A 19 -10.97 -11.79 17.49
C ALA A 19 -11.37 -13.14 18.09
N PRO A 20 -10.43 -13.99 18.51
CA PRO A 20 -10.74 -15.21 19.28
C PRO A 20 -11.56 -14.83 20.51
N GLY A 21 -12.66 -15.54 20.78
CA GLY A 21 -13.57 -15.22 21.89
C GLY A 21 -14.50 -14.02 21.65
N GLY A 22 -14.46 -13.37 20.50
CA GLY A 22 -15.33 -12.24 20.14
C GLY A 22 -14.90 -10.91 20.79
N ARG A 23 -15.85 -9.97 20.88
CA ARG A 23 -15.66 -8.64 21.47
C ARG A 23 -16.80 -8.33 22.42
N PRO A 24 -16.67 -8.70 23.72
CA PRO A 24 -17.76 -8.56 24.69
C PRO A 24 -18.02 -7.12 25.13
N HIS A 25 -17.06 -6.21 24.94
CA HIS A 25 -17.17 -4.82 25.37
C HIS A 25 -17.61 -3.92 24.20
N GLN A 26 -18.53 -3.00 24.49
CA GLN A 26 -19.06 -2.03 23.54
C GLN A 26 -18.97 -0.63 24.14
N HIS A 27 -18.48 0.30 23.33
CA HIS A 27 -18.49 1.73 23.65
C HIS A 27 -19.29 2.47 22.58
N MET A 28 -20.22 3.32 23.02
CA MET A 28 -21.03 4.16 22.14
C MET A 28 -20.48 5.60 22.16
N VAL A 29 -20.14 6.09 20.99
CA VAL A 29 -19.68 7.49 20.80
C VAL A 29 -20.70 8.22 19.95
N ARG A 30 -21.19 9.35 20.44
CA ARG A 30 -22.07 10.26 19.69
C ARG A 30 -21.21 11.37 19.09
N VAL A 31 -21.45 11.70 17.85
CA VAL A 31 -20.70 12.71 17.10
C VAL A 31 -21.66 13.71 16.47
N THR A 32 -21.18 14.93 16.24
CA THR A 32 -21.90 15.97 15.50
C THR A 32 -21.87 15.66 13.99
N ALA A 33 -22.70 16.35 13.23
CA ALA A 33 -22.73 16.20 11.77
C ALA A 33 -21.37 16.53 11.11
N LEU A 34 -20.64 17.51 11.66
CA LEU A 34 -19.32 17.88 11.16
C LEU A 34 -18.27 16.78 11.44
N GLU A 35 -18.25 16.25 12.65
CA GLU A 35 -17.36 15.16 13.03
C GLU A 35 -17.65 13.90 12.22
N GLU A 36 -18.93 13.58 11.99
CA GLU A 36 -19.30 12.44 11.14
C GLU A 36 -18.79 12.61 9.71
N ALA A 37 -18.90 13.81 9.12
CA ALA A 37 -18.38 14.07 7.79
C ALA A 37 -16.87 13.91 7.73
N GLN A 38 -16.13 14.39 8.74
CA GLN A 38 -14.69 14.25 8.83
C GLN A 38 -14.27 12.78 9.02
N LEU A 39 -14.95 12.03 9.87
CA LEU A 39 -14.69 10.62 10.09
C LEU A 39 -14.94 9.80 8.82
N ARG A 40 -15.99 10.11 8.09
CA ARG A 40 -16.27 9.46 6.79
C ARG A 40 -15.18 9.71 5.77
N LEU A 41 -14.74 10.96 5.62
CA LEU A 41 -13.66 11.30 4.70
C LEU A 41 -12.37 10.52 5.01
N ARG A 42 -11.99 10.46 6.28
CA ARG A 42 -10.80 9.72 6.72
C ARG A 42 -10.95 8.22 6.50
N ALA A 43 -12.11 7.65 6.88
CA ALA A 43 -12.38 6.24 6.71
C ALA A 43 -12.40 5.83 5.24
N ASP A 44 -12.93 6.68 4.34
CA ASP A 44 -12.92 6.45 2.90
C ASP A 44 -11.50 6.53 2.32
N ALA A 45 -10.69 7.50 2.75
CA ALA A 45 -9.29 7.62 2.34
C ALA A 45 -8.46 6.38 2.72
N GLU A 46 -8.65 5.86 3.92
CA GLU A 46 -7.97 4.66 4.41
C GLU A 46 -8.67 3.34 4.01
N ARG A 47 -9.82 3.41 3.34
CA ARG A 47 -10.63 2.26 2.92
C ARG A 47 -11.02 1.33 4.08
N VAL A 48 -11.32 1.91 5.23
CA VAL A 48 -11.73 1.20 6.44
C VAL A 48 -13.10 1.65 6.90
N THR A 49 -13.70 0.92 7.85
CA THR A 49 -14.91 1.37 8.52
C THR A 49 -14.58 2.38 9.62
N ILE A 50 -15.52 3.28 9.96
CA ILE A 50 -15.34 4.26 11.06
C ILE A 50 -14.95 3.57 12.38
N PRO A 51 -15.61 2.48 12.84
CA PRO A 51 -15.19 1.79 14.04
C PRO A 51 -13.74 1.27 13.98
N ARG A 52 -13.31 0.79 12.82
CA ARG A 52 -11.92 0.36 12.65
C ARG A 52 -10.96 1.54 12.72
N LEU A 53 -11.25 2.64 12.03
CA LEU A 53 -10.47 3.87 12.07
C LEU A 53 -10.27 4.36 13.52
N LEU A 54 -11.38 4.45 14.28
CA LEU A 54 -11.34 4.94 15.66
C LEU A 54 -10.48 4.08 16.56
N ILE A 55 -10.63 2.75 16.49
CA ILE A 55 -9.85 1.83 17.33
C ILE A 55 -8.37 1.83 16.94
N GLU A 56 -8.06 1.79 15.65
CA GLU A 56 -6.68 1.83 15.19
C GLU A 56 -5.97 3.12 15.62
N ARG A 57 -6.64 4.27 15.46
CA ARG A 57 -6.08 5.56 15.87
C ARG A 57 -5.97 5.72 17.38
N ALA A 58 -6.94 5.22 18.15
CA ALA A 58 -6.92 5.30 19.61
C ALA A 58 -5.85 4.39 20.23
N LEU A 59 -5.57 3.24 19.64
CA LEU A 59 -4.60 2.26 20.14
C LEU A 59 -3.21 2.39 19.50
N ALA A 60 -3.02 3.27 18.57
CA ALA A 60 -1.75 3.51 17.92
C ALA A 60 -0.87 4.47 18.72
N ASP A 61 -0.41 4.17 19.89
CA ASP A 61 0.49 4.97 20.78
C ASP A 61 1.36 6.06 20.08
N GLY A 62 0.74 6.93 19.29
CA GLY A 62 1.40 7.93 18.44
C GLY A 62 2.19 7.39 17.25
N GLY A 63 2.15 6.09 17.02
CA GLY A 63 2.81 5.41 15.92
C GLY A 63 1.90 5.13 14.71
N GLU A 64 2.46 4.41 13.76
CA GLU A 64 1.78 3.98 12.55
C GLU A 64 0.66 2.97 12.86
N THR A 65 -0.52 3.18 12.28
CA THR A 65 -1.63 2.24 12.44
C THR A 65 -1.43 0.97 11.60
N PRO A 66 -2.08 -0.16 11.95
CA PRO A 66 -2.04 -1.37 11.11
C PRO A 66 -2.50 -1.14 9.68
N SER A 67 -3.43 -0.23 9.44
CA SER A 67 -3.87 0.12 8.08
C SER A 67 -2.80 0.88 7.31
N GLU A 68 -2.16 1.88 7.92
CA GLU A 68 -1.05 2.63 7.31
C GLU A 68 0.13 1.73 6.99
N ARG A 69 0.50 0.85 7.92
CA ARG A 69 1.57 -0.14 7.70
C ARG A 69 1.27 -1.05 6.52
N ARG A 70 0.05 -1.54 6.41
CA ARG A 70 -0.37 -2.36 5.29
C ARG A 70 -0.30 -1.60 3.97
N ASP A 71 -0.76 -0.36 3.93
CA ASP A 71 -0.75 0.46 2.72
C ASP A 71 0.69 0.80 2.31
N ALA A 72 1.58 1.06 3.26
CA ALA A 72 3.02 1.23 3.02
C ALA A 72 3.64 -0.04 2.42
N LEU A 73 3.32 -1.22 2.96
CA LEU A 73 3.78 -2.50 2.42
C LEU A 73 3.32 -2.70 0.97
N LEU A 74 2.05 -2.44 0.67
CA LEU A 74 1.52 -2.59 -0.69
C LEU A 74 2.22 -1.64 -1.67
N GLU A 75 2.52 -0.42 -1.25
CA GLU A 75 3.26 0.54 -2.07
C GLU A 75 4.70 0.09 -2.30
N LEU A 76 5.39 -0.41 -1.28
CA LEU A 76 6.73 -0.97 -1.41
C LEU A 76 6.76 -2.16 -2.39
N PHE A 77 5.79 -3.06 -2.33
CA PHE A 77 5.67 -4.15 -3.29
C PHE A 77 5.46 -3.64 -4.72
N ARG A 78 4.67 -2.59 -4.89
CA ARG A 78 4.45 -1.96 -6.20
C ARG A 78 5.73 -1.38 -6.76
N VAL A 79 6.45 -0.57 -5.98
CA VAL A 79 7.71 0.05 -6.36
C VAL A 79 8.76 -1.02 -6.68
N ARG A 80 8.87 -2.05 -5.85
CA ARG A 80 9.76 -3.20 -6.09
C ARG A 80 9.48 -3.85 -7.44
N ARG A 81 8.22 -4.08 -7.77
CA ARG A 81 7.82 -4.67 -9.07
C ARG A 81 8.19 -3.78 -10.23
N GLN A 82 7.99 -2.48 -10.11
CA GLN A 82 8.35 -1.51 -11.15
C GLN A 82 9.86 -1.47 -11.38
N LEU A 83 10.66 -1.49 -10.32
CA LEU A 83 12.12 -1.52 -10.40
C LEU A 83 12.64 -2.83 -11.02
N ALA A 84 12.05 -3.96 -10.67
CA ALA A 84 12.40 -5.25 -11.29
C ALA A 84 12.08 -5.24 -12.80
N GLY A 85 10.94 -4.67 -13.20
CA GLY A 85 10.59 -4.48 -14.60
C GLY A 85 11.56 -3.54 -15.34
N LEU A 86 11.95 -2.44 -14.71
CA LEU A 86 12.93 -1.51 -15.25
C LEU A 86 14.30 -2.17 -15.44
N ALA A 87 14.77 -2.95 -14.45
CA ALA A 87 16.03 -3.70 -14.56
C ALA A 87 15.99 -4.68 -15.76
N THR A 88 14.90 -5.39 -15.94
CA THR A 88 14.70 -6.29 -17.09
C THR A 88 14.72 -5.52 -18.40
N ASN A 89 14.04 -4.39 -18.49
CA ASN A 89 14.01 -3.56 -19.70
C ASN A 89 15.39 -3.00 -20.05
N VAL A 90 16.13 -2.50 -19.04
CA VAL A 90 17.51 -2.01 -19.24
C VAL A 90 18.41 -3.12 -19.75
N ASN A 91 18.28 -4.32 -19.19
CA ASN A 91 19.06 -5.48 -19.62
C ASN A 91 18.71 -5.89 -21.06
N GLN A 92 17.43 -5.89 -21.44
CA GLN A 92 16.99 -6.18 -22.80
C GLN A 92 17.51 -5.15 -23.81
N ILE A 93 17.43 -3.86 -23.48
CA ILE A 93 17.98 -2.79 -24.33
C ILE A 93 19.50 -2.97 -24.49
N ALA A 94 20.22 -3.25 -23.41
CA ALA A 94 21.64 -3.48 -23.46
C ALA A 94 22.00 -4.66 -24.39
N HIS A 95 21.27 -5.75 -24.34
CA HIS A 95 21.45 -6.89 -25.23
C HIS A 95 21.08 -6.57 -26.69
N ALA A 96 20.02 -5.81 -26.92
CA ALA A 96 19.58 -5.46 -28.28
C ALA A 96 20.54 -4.49 -28.99
N VAL A 97 21.17 -3.59 -28.24
CA VAL A 97 22.10 -2.58 -28.81
C VAL A 97 23.51 -3.12 -28.96
N ASN A 98 23.85 -4.20 -28.27
CA ASN A 98 25.22 -4.70 -28.18
C ASN A 98 25.44 -5.96 -29.03
N THR A 99 25.98 -5.78 -30.24
CA THR A 99 26.35 -6.88 -31.13
C THR A 99 27.58 -7.65 -30.66
N ASP A 100 28.41 -7.09 -29.77
CA ASP A 100 29.68 -7.66 -29.30
C ASP A 100 29.59 -8.35 -27.92
N GLY A 101 28.40 -8.49 -27.35
CA GLY A 101 28.16 -9.09 -26.03
C GLY A 101 28.63 -8.22 -24.84
N ARG A 102 29.00 -6.97 -25.09
CA ARG A 102 29.37 -6.00 -24.05
C ARG A 102 28.20 -5.06 -23.73
N LEU A 103 27.91 -4.87 -22.43
CA LEU A 103 26.90 -3.91 -22.03
C LEU A 103 27.34 -2.48 -22.41
N PRO A 104 26.44 -1.61 -22.89
CA PRO A 104 26.75 -0.21 -23.11
C PRO A 104 27.35 0.45 -21.85
N ILE A 105 28.24 1.42 -22.05
CA ILE A 105 28.87 2.16 -20.96
C ILE A 105 27.77 2.73 -20.05
N GLY A 106 27.87 2.44 -18.74
CA GLY A 106 26.90 2.88 -17.73
C GLY A 106 25.75 1.92 -17.44
N SER A 107 25.44 0.93 -18.30
CA SER A 107 24.35 -0.02 -18.05
C SER A 107 24.58 -0.90 -16.84
N ALA A 108 25.82 -1.37 -16.63
CA ALA A 108 26.18 -2.17 -15.46
C ALA A 108 26.05 -1.37 -14.16
N ALA A 109 26.46 -0.08 -14.17
CA ALA A 109 26.31 0.80 -13.01
C ALA A 109 24.82 1.08 -12.71
N THR A 110 24.00 1.30 -13.72
CA THR A 110 22.56 1.51 -13.59
C THR A 110 21.87 0.27 -13.02
N LEU A 111 22.19 -0.92 -13.53
CA LEU A 111 21.64 -2.18 -13.00
C LEU A 111 22.04 -2.41 -11.55
N ALA A 112 23.32 -2.15 -11.17
CA ALA A 112 23.76 -2.26 -9.79
C ALA A 112 23.03 -1.28 -8.86
N GLN A 113 22.73 -0.06 -9.31
CA GLN A 113 21.93 0.90 -8.55
C GLN A 113 20.49 0.41 -8.35
N ILE A 114 19.87 -0.15 -9.37
CA ILE A 114 18.50 -0.70 -9.27
C ILE A 114 18.48 -1.88 -8.29
N GLU A 115 19.44 -2.79 -8.38
CA GLU A 115 19.56 -3.92 -7.46
C GLU A 115 19.75 -3.45 -6.01
N GLY A 116 20.60 -2.47 -5.77
CA GLY A 116 20.80 -1.88 -4.44
C GLY A 116 19.55 -1.21 -3.87
N VAL A 117 18.70 -0.59 -4.71
CA VAL A 117 17.42 -0.04 -4.29
C VAL A 117 16.42 -1.15 -3.97
N VAL A 118 16.38 -2.22 -4.78
CA VAL A 118 15.51 -3.39 -4.53
C VAL A 118 15.86 -4.04 -3.19
N GLU A 119 17.14 -4.23 -2.88
CA GLU A 119 17.57 -4.77 -1.57
C GLU A 119 17.11 -3.91 -0.39
N LYS A 120 17.20 -2.58 -0.52
CA LYS A 120 16.70 -1.66 0.51
C LYS A 120 15.18 -1.75 0.69
N ILE A 121 14.45 -1.93 -0.40
CA ILE A 121 12.99 -2.12 -0.35
C ILE A 121 12.65 -3.46 0.31
N ASP A 122 13.36 -4.52 -0.02
CA ASP A 122 13.16 -5.83 0.60
C ASP A 122 13.41 -5.76 2.12
N ALA A 123 14.47 -5.10 2.56
CA ALA A 123 14.74 -4.87 3.98
C ALA A 123 13.64 -4.04 4.66
N ALA A 124 13.10 -3.02 4.00
CA ALA A 124 12.00 -2.22 4.52
C ALA A 124 10.70 -3.04 4.63
N ILE A 125 10.42 -3.90 3.65
CA ILE A 125 9.27 -4.82 3.68
C ILE A 125 9.39 -5.79 4.86
N GLU A 126 10.54 -6.38 5.08
CA GLU A 126 10.79 -7.27 6.23
C GLU A 126 10.59 -6.53 7.55
N GLY A 127 11.08 -5.30 7.68
CA GLY A 127 10.89 -4.48 8.87
C GLY A 127 9.44 -4.11 9.17
N LEU A 128 8.60 -3.96 8.14
CA LEU A 128 7.18 -3.63 8.27
C LEU A 128 6.29 -4.88 8.48
N ALA A 129 6.75 -6.04 8.06
CA ALA A 129 5.98 -7.28 8.12
C ALA A 129 5.93 -7.92 9.52
N ILE A 130 6.72 -7.44 10.47
CA ILE A 130 6.77 -7.93 11.86
C ILE A 130 5.57 -7.43 12.67
#